data_3a27a657b1ffc2812d2ed44ef26fa295
#
_entry.id   3a27a657b1ffc2812d2ed44ef26fa295
#
_cell.length_a   1.000
_cell.length_b   1.000
_cell.length_c   1.000
_cell.angle_alpha   90.00
_cell.angle_beta   90.00
_cell.angle_gamma   90.00
#
_symmetry.space_group_name_H-M   'P 1'
#
loop_
_entity.id
_entity.type
_entity.pdbx_description
1 polymer ?
#
loop_
_entity_poly.entity_id
_entity_poly.type
_entity_poly.pdbx_seq_one_letter_code
_entity_poly.pdbx_strand_id
1 'polypeptide(L)'
;MRRALVFIVATLVAGLGLAPAPASAATGPCGTTGPGQLTVERYLAAHVTLYGAVTVDGRQSAADCAAIRRFQARFGISPASGLAGRTTKAVAQRLTRAAVSRCHTGTRVCVDLTSQTFWMVRGGKVVLGPTTIRTGRAGGYRTPTGTFRIGAKKRMTRSSYFGTKMPYWEHFYRDMGFHETPSYLHQGPGSHGCVNLLRRDAISLFALTKKGTPVVIFGRKPGT
;
A
#
# COMPACT_ATOMS: atom_id res chain seq x y z
N MET A 1 47.07 -72.66 30.27
CA MET A 1 46.75 -71.61 29.33
C MET A 1 45.24 -71.68 29.02
N ARG A 2 44.41 -70.87 29.68
CA ARG A 2 42.95 -70.87 29.50
C ARG A 2 42.61 -69.64 28.65
N ARG A 3 42.08 -69.84 27.44
CA ARG A 3 41.58 -68.77 26.57
C ARG A 3 40.12 -68.47 26.93
N ALA A 4 39.84 -67.24 27.36
CA ALA A 4 38.48 -66.72 27.61
C ALA A 4 37.90 -66.22 26.27
N LEU A 5 36.73 -66.74 25.86
CA LEU A 5 35.94 -66.22 24.79
C LEU A 5 35.07 -65.07 25.35
N VAL A 6 35.21 -63.89 24.71
CA VAL A 6 34.35 -62.75 25.00
C VAL A 6 33.26 -62.79 23.96
N PHE A 7 32.00 -62.92 24.36
CA PHE A 7 30.81 -62.72 23.50
C PHE A 7 30.45 -61.30 23.51
N ILE A 8 30.50 -60.67 22.32
CA ILE A 8 29.96 -59.29 22.10
C ILE A 8 28.49 -59.46 21.73
N VAL A 9 27.61 -58.98 22.60
CA VAL A 9 26.16 -58.86 22.31
C VAL A 9 25.94 -57.52 21.64
N ALA A 10 25.62 -57.54 20.34
CA ALA A 10 25.21 -56.35 19.59
C ALA A 10 23.72 -56.08 19.85
N THR A 11 23.41 -55.04 20.59
CA THR A 11 22.04 -54.53 20.79
C THR A 11 21.66 -53.67 19.58
N LEU A 12 20.74 -54.16 18.76
CA LEU A 12 20.07 -53.36 17.72
C LEU A 12 19.10 -52.39 18.41
N VAL A 13 19.40 -51.08 18.36
CA VAL A 13 18.45 -50.04 18.73
C VAL A 13 17.63 -49.71 17.48
N ALA A 14 16.39 -50.17 17.42
CA ALA A 14 15.43 -49.79 16.40
C ALA A 14 15.00 -48.33 16.66
N GLY A 15 15.54 -47.39 15.88
CA GLY A 15 15.12 -46.00 15.89
C GLY A 15 13.73 -45.87 15.27
N LEU A 16 12.70 -45.65 16.10
CA LEU A 16 11.40 -45.19 15.63
C LEU A 16 11.58 -43.76 15.07
N GLY A 17 11.66 -43.64 13.76
CA GLY A 17 11.56 -42.36 13.08
C GLY A 17 10.18 -41.75 13.28
N LEU A 18 10.07 -40.72 14.12
CA LEU A 18 8.88 -39.89 14.17
C LEU A 18 8.77 -39.18 12.80
N ALA A 19 7.80 -39.58 11.99
CA ALA A 19 7.40 -38.82 10.83
C ALA A 19 6.95 -37.42 11.29
N PRO A 20 7.37 -36.31 10.60
CA PRO A 20 6.87 -34.99 10.94
C PRO A 20 5.36 -34.97 10.75
N ALA A 21 4.64 -34.57 11.81
CA ALA A 21 3.20 -34.40 11.77
C ALA A 21 2.84 -33.42 10.62
N PRO A 22 1.77 -33.68 9.85
CA PRO A 22 1.32 -32.76 8.82
C PRO A 22 1.02 -31.42 9.48
N ALA A 23 1.64 -30.34 8.97
CA ALA A 23 1.40 -28.99 9.45
C ALA A 23 -0.11 -28.74 9.35
N SER A 24 -0.78 -28.57 10.49
CA SER A 24 -2.20 -28.22 10.55
C SER A 24 -2.44 -27.01 9.65
N ALA A 25 -3.28 -27.17 8.64
CA ALA A 25 -3.72 -26.06 7.79
C ALA A 25 -4.33 -25.00 8.70
N ALA A 26 -3.72 -23.80 8.71
CA ALA A 26 -4.19 -22.70 9.52
C ALA A 26 -5.63 -22.35 9.11
N THR A 27 -6.61 -22.73 9.92
CA THR A 27 -8.02 -22.38 9.76
C THR A 27 -8.21 -20.91 10.18
N GLY A 28 -7.77 -20.00 9.32
CA GLY A 28 -7.85 -18.55 9.53
C GLY A 28 -7.76 -17.81 8.19
N PRO A 29 -7.77 -16.48 8.20
CA PRO A 29 -7.68 -15.68 6.95
C PRO A 29 -6.51 -16.06 6.06
N CYS A 30 -5.44 -16.63 6.63
CA CYS A 30 -4.28 -17.12 5.87
C CYS A 30 -4.49 -18.46 5.17
N GLY A 31 -5.51 -19.23 5.54
CA GLY A 31 -5.89 -20.50 4.87
C GLY A 31 -6.91 -20.34 3.76
N THR A 32 -7.40 -19.13 3.51
CA THR A 32 -8.48 -18.87 2.57
C THR A 32 -8.00 -18.02 1.40
N THR A 33 -8.23 -18.50 0.17
CA THR A 33 -7.98 -17.72 -1.05
C THR A 33 -9.01 -16.62 -1.19
N GLY A 34 -8.57 -15.38 -1.28
CA GLY A 34 -9.43 -14.22 -1.45
C GLY A 34 -9.83 -13.97 -2.93
N PRO A 35 -10.94 -13.24 -3.19
CA PRO A 35 -11.42 -12.96 -4.54
C PRO A 35 -10.46 -12.05 -5.36
N GLY A 36 -9.44 -11.53 -4.74
CA GLY A 36 -8.41 -10.70 -5.36
C GLY A 36 -7.05 -11.37 -5.51
N GLN A 37 -6.92 -12.65 -5.15
CA GLN A 37 -5.64 -13.33 -4.95
C GLN A 37 -4.67 -13.11 -6.11
N LEU A 38 -5.00 -13.59 -7.28
CA LEU A 38 -4.13 -13.49 -8.46
C LEU A 38 -3.74 -12.05 -8.84
N THR A 39 -4.66 -11.09 -8.65
CA THR A 39 -4.37 -9.67 -8.92
C THR A 39 -3.33 -9.12 -7.94
N VAL A 40 -3.47 -9.48 -6.67
CA VAL A 40 -2.57 -9.01 -5.60
C VAL A 40 -1.21 -9.68 -5.72
N GLU A 41 -1.15 -10.98 -5.97
CA GLU A 41 0.09 -11.71 -6.21
C GLU A 41 0.90 -11.11 -7.36
N ARG A 42 0.28 -10.80 -8.51
CA ARG A 42 0.95 -10.13 -9.63
C ARG A 42 1.59 -8.80 -9.23
N TYR A 43 0.90 -8.01 -8.41
CA TYR A 43 1.46 -6.77 -7.90
C TYR A 43 2.63 -7.03 -6.93
N LEU A 44 2.47 -7.97 -5.99
CA LEU A 44 3.49 -8.30 -4.99
C LEU A 44 4.75 -8.89 -5.64
N ALA A 45 4.59 -9.78 -6.60
CA ALA A 45 5.70 -10.38 -7.35
C ALA A 45 6.54 -9.33 -8.11
N ALA A 46 5.89 -8.30 -8.65
CA ALA A 46 6.59 -7.16 -9.27
C ALA A 46 7.30 -6.26 -8.24
N HIS A 47 7.07 -6.46 -6.93
CA HIS A 47 7.62 -5.65 -5.84
C HIS A 47 8.21 -6.53 -4.72
N VAL A 48 8.91 -7.59 -5.11
CA VAL A 48 9.45 -8.62 -4.19
C VAL A 48 10.33 -8.06 -3.08
N THR A 49 11.11 -7.03 -3.36
CA THR A 49 11.99 -6.36 -2.39
C THR A 49 11.21 -5.69 -1.24
N LEU A 50 9.96 -5.31 -1.49
CA LEU A 50 9.10 -4.65 -0.49
C LEU A 50 8.23 -5.64 0.30
N TYR A 51 7.79 -6.71 -0.35
CA TYR A 51 6.77 -7.60 0.21
C TYR A 51 7.23 -9.03 0.43
N GLY A 52 8.39 -9.42 -0.12
CA GLY A 52 8.89 -10.79 -0.14
C GLY A 52 8.36 -11.59 -1.33
N ALA A 53 8.93 -12.77 -1.54
CA ALA A 53 8.55 -13.64 -2.63
C ALA A 53 7.13 -14.19 -2.44
N VAL A 54 6.37 -14.22 -3.54
CA VAL A 54 5.04 -14.83 -3.65
C VAL A 54 4.97 -15.65 -4.93
N THR A 55 4.14 -16.69 -4.94
CA THR A 55 3.86 -17.47 -6.15
C THR A 55 2.61 -16.89 -6.81
N VAL A 56 2.66 -16.68 -8.13
CA VAL A 56 1.52 -16.12 -8.89
C VAL A 56 0.69 -17.28 -9.44
N ASP A 57 -0.10 -17.91 -8.58
CA ASP A 57 -0.93 -19.08 -8.93
C ASP A 57 -2.41 -18.91 -8.59
N GLY A 58 -2.78 -17.80 -7.94
CA GLY A 58 -4.13 -17.51 -7.52
C GLY A 58 -4.59 -18.29 -6.29
N ARG A 59 -3.68 -18.94 -5.57
CA ARG A 59 -3.94 -19.72 -4.36
C ARG A 59 -3.24 -19.09 -3.16
N GLN A 60 -3.89 -19.11 -2.02
CA GLN A 60 -3.33 -18.56 -0.79
C GLN A 60 -2.30 -19.50 -0.17
N SER A 61 -1.08 -19.04 0.01
CA SER A 61 -0.01 -19.68 0.80
C SER A 61 0.32 -18.88 2.06
N ALA A 62 1.14 -19.44 2.95
CA ALA A 62 1.65 -18.72 4.11
C ALA A 62 2.53 -17.52 3.71
N ALA A 63 3.31 -17.64 2.63
CA ALA A 63 4.15 -16.57 2.09
C ALA A 63 3.27 -15.43 1.55
N ASP A 64 2.22 -15.77 0.77
CA ASP A 64 1.27 -14.78 0.25
C ASP A 64 0.55 -14.05 1.37
N CYS A 65 0.09 -14.78 2.39
CA CYS A 65 -0.55 -14.18 3.56
C CYS A 65 0.35 -13.14 4.24
N ALA A 66 1.61 -13.47 4.45
CA ALA A 66 2.58 -12.56 5.06
C ALA A 66 2.84 -11.33 4.17
N ALA A 67 2.99 -11.53 2.85
CA ALA A 67 3.18 -10.45 1.88
C ALA A 67 1.95 -9.54 1.78
N ILE A 68 0.74 -10.13 1.75
CA ILE A 68 -0.53 -9.40 1.72
C ILE A 68 -0.72 -8.58 3.00
N ARG A 69 -0.37 -9.09 4.17
CA ARG A 69 -0.40 -8.32 5.43
C ARG A 69 0.51 -7.10 5.37
N ARG A 70 1.75 -7.25 4.88
CA ARG A 70 2.67 -6.12 4.68
C ARG A 70 2.12 -5.08 3.71
N PHE A 71 1.53 -5.53 2.61
CA PHE A 71 0.84 -4.67 1.65
C PHE A 71 -0.34 -3.94 2.27
N GLN A 72 -1.21 -4.63 3.00
CA GLN A 72 -2.36 -4.04 3.68
C GLN A 72 -1.92 -2.99 4.70
N ALA A 73 -0.92 -3.30 5.53
CA ALA A 73 -0.35 -2.35 6.48
C ALA A 73 0.26 -1.14 5.79
N ARG A 74 1.01 -1.34 4.67
CA ARG A 74 1.60 -0.23 3.89
C ARG A 74 0.56 0.74 3.38
N PHE A 75 -0.58 0.25 2.91
CA PHE A 75 -1.62 1.06 2.30
C PHE A 75 -2.81 1.34 3.22
N GLY A 76 -2.68 1.09 4.52
CA GLY A 76 -3.71 1.40 5.51
C GLY A 76 -5.01 0.63 5.31
N ILE A 77 -4.95 -0.60 4.78
CA ILE A 77 -6.09 -1.49 4.65
C ILE A 77 -6.31 -2.20 5.98
N SER A 78 -7.46 -1.97 6.59
CA SER A 78 -7.80 -2.54 7.90
C SER A 78 -9.06 -3.41 7.80
N PRO A 79 -9.03 -4.59 8.46
CA PRO A 79 -7.88 -5.21 9.12
C PRO A 79 -6.82 -5.71 8.13
N ALA A 80 -5.55 -5.71 8.55
CA ALA A 80 -4.44 -6.30 7.77
C ALA A 80 -4.45 -7.84 7.94
N SER A 81 -5.51 -8.47 7.43
CA SER A 81 -5.84 -9.87 7.68
C SER A 81 -4.95 -10.87 6.93
N GLY A 82 -4.27 -10.44 5.86
CA GLY A 82 -3.57 -11.33 4.93
C GLY A 82 -4.48 -11.94 3.85
N LEU A 83 -5.77 -11.62 3.85
CA LEU A 83 -6.72 -12.05 2.81
C LEU A 83 -6.74 -11.03 1.65
N ALA A 84 -6.58 -11.49 0.42
CA ALA A 84 -6.71 -10.65 -0.79
C ALA A 84 -8.19 -10.33 -1.09
N GLY A 85 -8.86 -9.60 -0.19
CA GLY A 85 -10.24 -9.17 -0.32
C GLY A 85 -10.45 -8.07 -1.37
N ARG A 86 -11.70 -7.60 -1.50
CA ARG A 86 -12.10 -6.58 -2.51
C ARG A 86 -11.27 -5.29 -2.40
N THR A 87 -11.09 -4.76 -1.19
CA THR A 87 -10.29 -3.53 -0.98
C THR A 87 -8.83 -3.75 -1.35
N THR A 88 -8.23 -4.86 -0.93
CA THR A 88 -6.84 -5.21 -1.25
C THR A 88 -6.62 -5.30 -2.76
N LYS A 89 -7.54 -5.99 -3.47
CA LYS A 89 -7.56 -6.07 -4.93
C LYS A 89 -7.65 -4.70 -5.58
N ALA A 90 -8.60 -3.87 -5.13
CA ALA A 90 -8.81 -2.53 -5.69
C ALA A 90 -7.57 -1.64 -5.51
N VAL A 91 -6.90 -1.69 -4.35
CA VAL A 91 -5.66 -0.95 -4.10
C VAL A 91 -4.54 -1.45 -5.02
N ALA A 92 -4.33 -2.76 -5.15
CA ALA A 92 -3.34 -3.32 -6.08
C ALA A 92 -3.59 -2.87 -7.52
N GLN A 93 -4.84 -2.92 -7.99
CA GLN A 93 -5.23 -2.46 -9.33
C GLN A 93 -4.96 -0.97 -9.54
N ARG A 94 -5.24 -0.11 -8.55
CA ARG A 94 -4.97 1.33 -8.62
C ARG A 94 -3.48 1.59 -8.78
N LEU A 95 -2.65 0.93 -7.99
CA LEU A 95 -1.19 1.07 -8.03
C LEU A 95 -0.60 0.57 -9.35
N THR A 96 -1.09 -0.55 -9.88
CA THR A 96 -0.68 -1.08 -11.18
C THR A 96 -1.05 -0.13 -12.33
N ARG A 97 -2.17 0.60 -12.22
CA ARG A 97 -2.65 1.55 -13.23
C ARG A 97 -2.07 2.96 -13.09
N ALA A 98 -1.27 3.23 -12.07
CA ALA A 98 -0.64 4.54 -11.88
C ALA A 98 0.16 4.95 -13.13
N ALA A 99 -0.25 6.03 -13.79
CA ALA A 99 0.32 6.48 -15.04
C ALA A 99 1.62 7.28 -14.83
N VAL A 100 2.62 6.65 -14.21
CA VAL A 100 3.90 7.27 -13.81
C VAL A 100 4.61 7.90 -15.02
N SER A 101 4.57 7.26 -16.18
CA SER A 101 5.17 7.77 -17.42
C SER A 101 4.62 9.13 -17.87
N ARG A 102 3.39 9.48 -17.50
CA ARG A 102 2.77 10.78 -17.83
C ARG A 102 3.30 11.94 -16.99
N CYS A 103 3.92 11.67 -15.86
CA CYS A 103 4.43 12.69 -14.96
C CYS A 103 5.69 12.16 -14.25
N HIS A 104 6.84 12.18 -14.96
CA HIS A 104 8.09 11.58 -14.47
C HIS A 104 9.32 12.48 -14.65
N THR A 105 9.16 13.71 -15.15
CA THR A 105 10.30 14.61 -15.42
C THR A 105 10.48 15.68 -14.34
N GLY A 106 11.71 16.14 -14.15
CA GLY A 106 12.05 17.23 -13.23
C GLY A 106 11.79 16.91 -11.76
N THR A 107 11.39 17.93 -10.99
CA THR A 107 11.02 17.81 -9.57
C THR A 107 9.59 18.30 -9.39
N ARG A 108 8.66 17.40 -9.07
CA ARG A 108 7.23 17.71 -8.94
C ARG A 108 6.44 16.63 -8.20
N VAL A 109 5.30 17.03 -7.68
CA VAL A 109 4.26 16.12 -7.18
C VAL A 109 3.30 15.81 -8.33
N CYS A 110 2.99 14.54 -8.52
CA CYS A 110 2.10 14.05 -9.57
C CYS A 110 0.86 13.41 -8.93
N VAL A 111 -0.32 13.76 -9.40
CA VAL A 111 -1.60 13.20 -8.92
C VAL A 111 -2.38 12.67 -10.11
N ASP A 112 -2.62 11.36 -10.11
CA ASP A 112 -3.48 10.69 -11.09
C ASP A 112 -4.87 10.46 -10.49
N LEU A 113 -5.83 11.28 -10.92
CA LEU A 113 -7.21 11.18 -10.46
C LEU A 113 -7.90 9.89 -10.94
N THR A 114 -7.48 9.35 -12.09
CA THR A 114 -8.09 8.15 -12.66
C THR A 114 -7.77 6.91 -11.84
N SER A 115 -6.51 6.74 -11.48
CA SER A 115 -6.08 5.63 -10.63
C SER A 115 -6.20 5.95 -9.13
N GLN A 116 -6.48 7.21 -8.76
CA GLN A 116 -6.49 7.68 -7.36
C GLN A 116 -5.16 7.37 -6.66
N THR A 117 -4.07 7.76 -7.32
CA THR A 117 -2.70 7.59 -6.82
C THR A 117 -1.93 8.91 -6.91
N PHE A 118 -0.88 9.04 -6.10
CA PHE A 118 0.08 10.12 -6.26
C PHE A 118 1.51 9.59 -6.09
N TRP A 119 2.47 10.35 -6.60
CA TRP A 119 3.89 10.13 -6.42
C TRP A 119 4.64 11.46 -6.48
N MET A 120 5.87 11.47 -6.01
CA MET A 120 6.78 12.59 -6.18
C MET A 120 7.99 12.18 -7.00
N VAL A 121 8.35 13.04 -7.94
CA VAL A 121 9.54 12.89 -8.78
C VAL A 121 10.57 13.93 -8.36
N ARG A 122 11.84 13.54 -8.33
CA ARG A 122 12.99 14.43 -8.16
C ARG A 122 14.07 14.02 -9.15
N GLY A 123 14.50 14.95 -10.02
CA GLY A 123 15.48 14.66 -11.06
C GLY A 123 15.09 13.50 -11.97
N GLY A 124 13.80 13.35 -12.31
CA GLY A 124 13.31 12.26 -13.14
C GLY A 124 13.12 10.91 -12.43
N LYS A 125 13.46 10.80 -11.13
CA LYS A 125 13.30 9.57 -10.35
C LYS A 125 12.13 9.69 -9.37
N VAL A 126 11.32 8.64 -9.25
CA VAL A 126 10.27 8.58 -8.23
C VAL A 126 10.92 8.42 -6.86
N VAL A 127 10.71 9.39 -5.97
CA VAL A 127 11.27 9.42 -4.61
C VAL A 127 10.22 9.18 -3.53
N LEU A 128 8.94 9.21 -3.88
CA LEU A 128 7.80 8.85 -3.01
C LEU A 128 6.67 8.28 -3.86
N GLY A 129 6.12 7.17 -3.45
CA GLY A 129 5.01 6.51 -4.15
C GLY A 129 5.45 5.61 -5.32
N PRO A 130 4.56 5.24 -6.23
CA PRO A 130 3.12 5.52 -6.20
C PRO A 130 2.42 5.01 -4.94
N THR A 131 1.48 5.81 -4.43
CA THR A 131 0.67 5.44 -3.27
C THR A 131 -0.77 5.91 -3.45
N THR A 132 -1.70 5.31 -2.71
CA THR A 132 -3.12 5.59 -2.86
C THR A 132 -3.54 6.87 -2.17
N ILE A 133 -4.51 7.55 -2.77
CA ILE A 133 -5.13 8.77 -2.26
C ILE A 133 -6.65 8.67 -2.31
N ARG A 134 -7.32 9.65 -1.68
CA ARG A 134 -8.74 9.91 -1.87
C ARG A 134 -8.92 11.38 -2.19
N THR A 135 -9.47 11.67 -3.38
CA THR A 135 -9.68 13.03 -3.88
C THR A 135 -11.14 13.46 -3.83
N GLY A 136 -11.43 14.65 -4.32
CA GLY A 136 -12.75 15.24 -4.31
C GLY A 136 -13.86 14.34 -4.88
N ARG A 137 -15.08 14.48 -4.33
CA ARG A 137 -16.29 13.79 -4.77
C ARG A 137 -17.02 14.56 -5.88
N ALA A 138 -18.03 13.97 -6.48
CA ALA A 138 -18.98 14.64 -7.37
C ALA A 138 -19.78 15.75 -6.64
N GLY A 139 -20.57 16.51 -7.34
CA GLY A 139 -21.42 17.57 -6.76
C GLY A 139 -20.65 18.86 -6.45
N GLY A 140 -19.74 19.28 -7.32
CA GLY A 140 -19.01 20.55 -7.16
C GLY A 140 -17.72 20.47 -6.33
N TYR A 141 -17.39 19.29 -5.81
CA TYR A 141 -16.23 19.08 -4.91
C TYR A 141 -15.06 18.38 -5.58
N ARG A 142 -15.00 18.36 -6.91
CA ARG A 142 -13.90 17.69 -7.64
C ARG A 142 -12.56 18.36 -7.36
N THR A 143 -11.52 17.54 -7.23
CA THR A 143 -10.15 18.04 -7.29
C THR A 143 -9.88 18.49 -8.73
N PRO A 144 -9.42 19.73 -8.97
CA PRO A 144 -9.19 20.23 -10.32
C PRO A 144 -7.96 19.58 -10.96
N THR A 145 -7.99 19.48 -12.30
CA THR A 145 -6.81 19.14 -13.09
C THR A 145 -6.02 20.38 -13.46
N GLY A 146 -4.73 20.24 -13.70
CA GLY A 146 -3.86 21.34 -14.10
C GLY A 146 -2.48 21.27 -13.45
N THR A 147 -1.74 22.35 -13.62
CA THR A 147 -0.43 22.55 -12.97
C THR A 147 -0.56 23.64 -11.92
N PHE A 148 -0.23 23.27 -10.71
CA PHE A 148 -0.29 24.11 -9.50
C PHE A 148 1.10 24.19 -8.87
N ARG A 149 1.18 24.89 -7.73
CA ARG A 149 2.39 24.94 -6.90
C ARG A 149 2.01 24.80 -5.44
N ILE A 150 2.86 24.12 -4.65
CA ILE A 150 2.73 24.10 -3.20
C ILE A 150 2.81 25.56 -2.71
N GLY A 151 1.78 25.99 -2.00
CA GLY A 151 1.69 27.29 -1.34
C GLY A 151 2.09 27.23 0.13
N ALA A 152 1.16 27.61 1.02
CA ALA A 152 1.35 27.52 2.46
C ALA A 152 1.45 26.07 2.92
N LYS A 153 2.40 25.82 3.84
CA LYS A 153 2.59 24.54 4.51
C LYS A 153 2.40 24.73 6.01
N LYS A 154 1.59 23.87 6.64
CA LYS A 154 1.34 23.89 8.08
C LYS A 154 1.35 22.45 8.64
N ARG A 155 2.10 22.23 9.73
CA ARG A 155 2.09 20.89 10.38
C ARG A 155 0.70 20.50 10.85
N MET A 156 -0.13 21.50 11.23
CA MET A 156 -1.52 21.32 11.61
C MET A 156 -2.31 22.55 11.19
N THR A 157 -3.48 22.31 10.61
CA THR A 157 -4.51 23.32 10.40
C THR A 157 -5.91 22.71 10.57
N ARG A 158 -6.94 23.53 10.49
CA ARG A 158 -8.33 23.09 10.48
C ARG A 158 -9.03 23.64 9.25
N SER A 159 -9.95 22.87 8.72
CA SER A 159 -10.87 23.34 7.68
C SER A 159 -11.72 24.49 8.24
N SER A 160 -11.76 25.62 7.53
CA SER A 160 -12.65 26.74 7.85
C SER A 160 -14.12 26.39 7.68
N TYR A 161 -14.44 25.45 6.79
CA TYR A 161 -15.83 25.05 6.51
C TYR A 161 -16.32 23.92 7.40
N PHE A 162 -15.45 22.98 7.78
CA PHE A 162 -15.85 21.73 8.42
C PHE A 162 -15.23 21.53 9.80
N GLY A 163 -14.36 22.42 10.25
CA GLY A 163 -13.65 22.29 11.54
C GLY A 163 -12.69 21.08 11.62
N THR A 164 -12.63 20.25 10.57
CA THR A 164 -11.84 19.01 10.55
C THR A 164 -10.36 19.32 10.64
N LYS A 165 -9.62 18.58 11.48
CA LYS A 165 -8.16 18.64 11.55
C LYS A 165 -7.54 18.16 10.24
N MET A 166 -6.56 18.91 9.75
CA MET A 166 -5.80 18.62 8.52
C MET A 166 -4.29 18.65 8.84
N PRO A 167 -3.74 17.53 9.37
CA PRO A 167 -2.32 17.43 9.65
C PRO A 167 -1.51 17.43 8.35
N TYR A 168 -0.27 17.98 8.39
CA TYR A 168 0.65 18.07 7.26
C TYR A 168 0.01 18.72 6.04
N TRP A 169 -0.69 19.82 6.28
CA TRP A 169 -1.35 20.61 5.25
C TRP A 169 -0.35 21.23 4.27
N GLU A 170 -0.59 21.02 2.99
CA GLU A 170 0.13 21.64 1.89
C GLU A 170 -0.87 22.18 0.86
N HIS A 171 -1.10 23.48 0.88
CA HIS A 171 -1.99 24.17 -0.03
C HIS A 171 -1.50 24.05 -1.48
N PHE A 172 -2.40 23.90 -2.45
CA PHE A 172 -2.07 23.99 -3.87
C PHE A 172 -3.06 24.81 -4.72
N TYR A 173 -4.32 24.92 -4.32
CA TYR A 173 -5.32 25.67 -5.08
C TYR A 173 -6.50 26.08 -4.20
N ARG A 174 -6.93 27.36 -4.22
CA ARG A 174 -8.04 27.92 -3.39
C ARG A 174 -7.93 27.44 -1.94
N ASP A 175 -8.93 26.69 -1.46
CA ASP A 175 -8.98 26.07 -0.16
C ASP A 175 -8.61 24.57 -0.14
N MET A 176 -8.00 24.10 -1.25
CA MET A 176 -7.61 22.71 -1.45
C MET A 176 -6.11 22.50 -1.20
N GLY A 177 -5.79 21.35 -0.63
CA GLY A 177 -4.41 20.96 -0.34
C GLY A 177 -4.27 19.46 -0.15
N PHE A 178 -3.03 19.03 0.03
CA PHE A 178 -2.71 17.70 0.54
C PHE A 178 -2.79 17.72 2.07
N HIS A 179 -3.28 16.66 2.68
CA HIS A 179 -3.21 16.48 4.13
C HIS A 179 -3.47 15.02 4.53
N GLU A 180 -3.00 14.64 5.71
CA GLU A 180 -3.40 13.39 6.33
C GLU A 180 -4.92 13.41 6.58
N THR A 181 -5.60 12.28 6.29
CA THR A 181 -6.99 12.10 6.70
C THR A 181 -7.07 11.13 7.87
N PRO A 182 -7.82 11.47 8.96
CA PRO A 182 -8.07 10.54 10.05
C PRO A 182 -9.11 9.46 9.68
N SER A 183 -9.88 9.69 8.60
CA SER A 183 -10.88 8.73 8.15
C SER A 183 -10.29 7.66 7.24
N TYR A 184 -10.93 6.50 7.19
CA TYR A 184 -10.47 5.38 6.36
C TYR A 184 -10.38 5.78 4.88
N LEU A 185 -9.16 5.68 4.32
CA LEU A 185 -8.86 6.22 2.99
C LEU A 185 -9.61 5.51 1.86
N HIS A 186 -9.92 4.22 2.03
CA HIS A 186 -10.48 3.37 0.99
C HIS A 186 -12.01 3.31 0.98
N GLN A 187 -12.68 4.15 1.76
CA GLN A 187 -14.14 4.23 1.83
C GLN A 187 -14.65 5.65 1.59
N GLY A 188 -15.96 5.73 1.28
CA GLY A 188 -16.68 6.98 1.12
C GLY A 188 -16.53 7.62 -0.26
N PRO A 189 -17.34 8.64 -0.53
CA PRO A 189 -17.48 9.26 -1.86
C PRO A 189 -16.26 10.09 -2.26
N GLY A 190 -15.49 10.56 -1.29
CA GLY A 190 -14.35 11.45 -1.53
C GLY A 190 -14.31 12.64 -0.55
N SER A 191 -13.33 13.52 -0.76
CA SER A 191 -13.16 14.79 -0.05
C SER A 191 -14.02 15.90 -0.68
N HIS A 192 -13.86 17.12 -0.15
CA HIS A 192 -14.40 18.35 -0.76
C HIS A 192 -13.35 19.06 -1.65
N GLY A 193 -12.50 18.29 -2.33
CA GLY A 193 -11.49 18.78 -3.27
C GLY A 193 -10.05 18.54 -2.83
N CYS A 194 -9.79 18.38 -1.55
CA CYS A 194 -8.47 18.05 -1.02
C CYS A 194 -7.98 16.67 -1.48
N VAL A 195 -6.67 16.49 -1.51
CA VAL A 195 -6.02 15.19 -1.71
C VAL A 195 -5.69 14.60 -0.35
N ASN A 196 -6.52 13.64 0.07
CA ASN A 196 -6.35 12.92 1.33
C ASN A 196 -5.27 11.86 1.23
N LEU A 197 -4.38 11.82 2.20
CA LEU A 197 -3.22 10.93 2.28
C LEU A 197 -3.28 10.05 3.52
N LEU A 198 -2.59 8.91 3.48
CA LEU A 198 -2.18 8.19 4.68
C LEU A 198 -1.17 9.02 5.46
N ARG A 199 -1.16 8.91 6.80
CA ARG A 199 -0.26 9.65 7.68
C ARG A 199 1.20 9.58 7.24
N ARG A 200 1.73 8.38 6.97
CA ARG A 200 3.12 8.21 6.54
C ARG A 200 3.44 8.93 5.24
N ASP A 201 2.50 8.91 4.29
CA ASP A 201 2.67 9.53 2.98
C ASP A 201 2.57 11.06 3.09
N ALA A 202 1.69 11.58 3.96
CA ALA A 202 1.59 13.00 4.28
C ALA A 202 2.87 13.53 4.94
N ILE A 203 3.43 12.80 5.91
CA ILE A 203 4.71 13.15 6.55
C ILE A 203 5.83 13.20 5.51
N SER A 204 5.94 12.17 4.66
CA SER A 204 6.98 12.08 3.64
C SER A 204 6.84 13.19 2.59
N LEU A 205 5.64 13.46 2.10
CA LEU A 205 5.39 14.55 1.16
C LEU A 205 5.77 15.89 1.77
N PHE A 206 5.33 16.14 3.00
CA PHE A 206 5.64 17.37 3.74
C PHE A 206 7.14 17.59 3.93
N ALA A 207 7.91 16.54 4.14
CA ALA A 207 9.36 16.62 4.26
C ALA A 207 10.07 16.87 2.91
N LEU A 208 9.54 16.31 1.83
CA LEU A 208 10.16 16.34 0.51
C LEU A 208 9.86 17.60 -0.31
N THR A 209 8.78 18.32 0.01
CA THR A 209 8.34 19.51 -0.72
C THR A 209 8.71 20.81 -0.03
N LYS A 210 8.69 21.89 -0.79
CA LYS A 210 8.79 23.28 -0.30
C LYS A 210 7.77 24.16 -1.02
N LYS A 211 7.54 25.36 -0.51
CA LYS A 211 6.74 26.38 -1.21
C LYS A 211 7.29 26.57 -2.63
N GLY A 212 6.42 26.59 -3.62
CA GLY A 212 6.77 26.68 -5.04
C GLY A 212 6.98 25.30 -5.71
N THR A 213 7.08 24.18 -4.98
CA THR A 213 7.17 22.85 -5.61
C THR A 213 6.01 22.63 -6.57
N PRO A 214 6.26 22.30 -7.87
CA PRO A 214 5.21 22.06 -8.84
C PRO A 214 4.33 20.86 -8.46
N VAL A 215 3.03 20.98 -8.75
CA VAL A 215 2.01 19.93 -8.58
C VAL A 215 1.29 19.75 -9.90
N VAL A 216 1.33 18.57 -10.47
CA VAL A 216 0.63 18.23 -11.72
C VAL A 216 -0.51 17.26 -11.38
N ILE A 217 -1.72 17.66 -11.64
CA ILE A 217 -2.94 16.88 -11.40
C ILE A 217 -3.60 16.58 -12.75
N PHE A 218 -3.83 15.31 -13.04
CA PHE A 218 -4.38 14.90 -14.33
C PHE A 218 -5.37 13.74 -14.18
N GLY A 219 -6.06 13.42 -15.28
CA GLY A 219 -7.07 12.37 -15.31
C GLY A 219 -8.42 12.81 -14.74
N ARG A 220 -9.30 11.83 -14.48
CA ARG A 220 -10.63 12.04 -13.89
C ARG A 220 -10.96 10.94 -12.92
N LYS A 221 -11.38 11.29 -11.71
CA LYS A 221 -11.83 10.30 -10.73
C LYS A 221 -13.07 9.56 -11.25
N PRO A 222 -13.10 8.22 -11.24
CA PRO A 222 -14.29 7.45 -11.59
C PRO A 222 -15.51 7.84 -10.73
N GLY A 223 -16.66 8.00 -11.38
CA GLY A 223 -17.91 8.39 -10.70
C GLY A 223 -18.03 9.90 -10.37
N THR A 224 -17.15 10.75 -10.96
CA THR A 224 -17.25 12.21 -10.74
C THR A 224 -17.35 13.01 -12.03
#